data_621e7dcd1690555e2597cbad9f65939e
#
_entry.id   621e7dcd1690555e2597cbad9f65939e
#
_cell.length_a   1.000
_cell.length_b   1.000
_cell.length_c   1.000
_cell.angle_alpha   90.00
_cell.angle_beta   90.00
_cell.angle_gamma   90.00
#
_symmetry.space_group_name_H-M   'P 1'
#
loop_
_entity.id
_entity.type
_entity.pdbx_description
1 polymer ?
#
loop_
_entity_poly.entity_id
_entity_poly.type
_entity_poly.pdbx_seq_one_letter_code
_entity_poly.pdbx_strand_id
1 'polypeptide(L)'
;MSANEQWQLSAKAAELYQRIPARYILGPWAPLLVERAAVAQGERVLDVACGTGVVTRAAAERVASGGRVAGIDLNPGMIAVARSLPPTAGAAIEWHEASALALPFADSGFDVVLCQQGLQFFPDGTRWTARSERLARD
;
A
#
# COMPACT_ATOMS: atom_id res chain seq x y z
N MET A 1 13.85 -7.00 -13.52
CA MET A 1 12.69 -7.69 -12.92
C MET A 1 12.90 -9.19 -12.99
N SER A 2 12.77 -9.90 -11.89
CA SER A 2 12.89 -11.35 -11.91
C SER A 2 11.67 -11.99 -12.61
N ALA A 3 11.85 -13.18 -13.20
CA ALA A 3 10.77 -13.92 -13.87
C ALA A 3 9.56 -14.21 -12.95
N ASN A 4 9.72 -14.09 -11.64
CA ASN A 4 8.71 -14.36 -10.63
C ASN A 4 7.90 -13.12 -10.20
N GLU A 5 8.22 -11.94 -10.72
CA GLU A 5 7.49 -10.69 -10.44
C GLU A 5 6.64 -10.26 -11.66
N GLN A 6 5.88 -11.21 -12.24
CA GLN A 6 5.21 -11.00 -13.52
C GLN A 6 3.74 -10.56 -13.42
N TRP A 7 3.22 -10.33 -12.21
CA TRP A 7 1.83 -9.91 -12.02
C TRP A 7 1.63 -8.43 -12.32
N GLN A 8 1.96 -8.04 -13.55
CA GLN A 8 1.75 -6.67 -14.00
C GLN A 8 0.49 -6.55 -14.84
N LEU A 9 -0.37 -5.66 -14.43
CA LEU A 9 -1.56 -5.30 -15.18
C LEU A 9 -1.25 -4.16 -16.16
N SER A 10 -1.87 -4.23 -17.34
CA SER A 10 -1.87 -3.09 -18.25
C SER A 10 -2.55 -1.86 -17.62
N ALA A 11 -2.30 -0.66 -18.15
CA ALA A 11 -2.97 0.56 -17.67
C ALA A 11 -4.50 0.41 -17.69
N LYS A 12 -5.04 -0.19 -18.75
CA LYS A 12 -6.48 -0.47 -18.88
C LYS A 12 -7.00 -1.42 -17.81
N ALA A 13 -6.23 -2.45 -17.46
CA ALA A 13 -6.60 -3.39 -16.40
C ALA A 13 -6.53 -2.74 -15.02
N ALA A 14 -5.59 -1.83 -14.79
CA ALA A 14 -5.50 -1.06 -13.55
C ALA A 14 -6.71 -0.12 -13.37
N GLU A 15 -7.15 0.54 -14.43
CA GLU A 15 -8.35 1.37 -14.41
C GLU A 15 -9.61 0.54 -14.12
N LEU A 16 -9.74 -0.63 -14.74
CA LEU A 16 -10.83 -1.55 -14.48
C LEU A 16 -10.80 -2.07 -13.04
N TYR A 17 -9.62 -2.39 -12.53
CA TYR A 17 -9.40 -2.77 -11.14
C TYR A 17 -9.93 -1.70 -10.18
N GLN A 18 -9.61 -0.44 -10.40
CA GLN A 18 -10.10 0.67 -9.59
C GLN A 18 -11.64 0.77 -9.62
N ARG A 19 -12.23 0.57 -10.79
CA ARG A 19 -13.68 0.75 -10.97
C ARG A 19 -14.51 -0.35 -10.32
N ILE A 20 -14.02 -1.58 -10.22
CA ILE A 20 -14.78 -2.73 -9.76
C ILE A 20 -14.17 -3.36 -8.51
N PRO A 21 -13.07 -4.14 -8.55
CA PRO A 21 -12.56 -4.79 -7.34
C PRO A 21 -12.21 -3.82 -6.21
N ALA A 22 -11.53 -2.73 -6.52
CA ALA A 22 -11.13 -1.76 -5.51
C ALA A 22 -12.33 -1.11 -4.84
N ARG A 23 -13.35 -0.76 -5.61
CA ARG A 23 -14.52 -0.06 -5.09
C ARG A 23 -15.49 -0.96 -4.33
N TYR A 24 -15.80 -2.13 -4.88
CA TYR A 24 -16.89 -2.97 -4.39
C TYR A 24 -16.45 -4.16 -3.55
N ILE A 25 -15.21 -4.59 -3.69
CA ILE A 25 -14.68 -5.76 -2.99
C ILE A 25 -13.70 -5.34 -1.90
N LEU A 26 -12.64 -4.62 -2.26
CA LEU A 26 -11.56 -4.26 -1.34
C LEU A 26 -11.87 -3.02 -0.52
N GLY A 27 -12.58 -2.04 -1.09
CA GLY A 27 -12.92 -0.78 -0.44
C GLY A 27 -13.63 -0.93 0.89
N PRO A 28 -14.69 -1.78 0.99
CA PRO A 28 -15.40 -2.00 2.24
C PRO A 28 -14.53 -2.60 3.37
N TRP A 29 -13.47 -3.33 3.01
CA TRP A 29 -12.56 -3.96 3.98
C TRP A 29 -11.41 -3.06 4.42
N ALA A 30 -11.09 -2.02 3.66
CA ALA A 30 -9.96 -1.14 3.96
C ALA A 30 -10.08 -0.44 5.32
N PRO A 31 -11.22 0.16 5.70
CA PRO A 31 -11.37 0.74 7.03
C PRO A 31 -11.21 -0.27 8.16
N LEU A 32 -11.69 -1.49 7.95
CA LEU A 32 -11.57 -2.58 8.94
C LEU A 32 -10.11 -2.98 9.14
N LEU A 33 -9.32 -3.05 8.08
CA LEU A 33 -7.89 -3.36 8.19
C LEU A 33 -7.16 -2.27 8.97
N VAL A 34 -7.43 -1.02 8.67
CA VAL A 34 -6.82 0.14 9.35
C VAL A 34 -7.20 0.15 10.84
N GLU A 35 -8.44 -0.17 11.17
CA GLU A 35 -8.92 -0.29 12.54
C GLU A 35 -8.25 -1.47 13.26
N ARG A 36 -8.19 -2.65 12.64
CA ARG A 36 -7.56 -3.85 13.20
C ARG A 36 -6.06 -3.67 13.44
N ALA A 37 -5.40 -2.91 12.58
CA ALA A 37 -3.99 -2.55 12.75
C ALA A 37 -3.78 -1.48 13.82
N ALA A 38 -4.85 -0.98 14.44
CA ALA A 38 -4.83 0.07 15.46
C ALA A 38 -4.06 1.34 15.00
N VAL A 39 -4.18 1.67 13.72
CA VAL A 39 -3.54 2.88 13.17
C VAL A 39 -4.07 4.10 13.91
N ALA A 40 -3.15 4.88 14.47
CA ALA A 40 -3.46 6.05 15.28
C ALA A 40 -3.08 7.36 14.56
N GLN A 41 -3.68 8.44 15.02
CA GLN A 41 -3.39 9.78 14.52
C GLN A 41 -1.89 10.12 14.72
N GLY A 42 -1.28 10.69 13.69
CA GLY A 42 0.13 11.08 13.71
C GLY A 42 1.14 9.97 13.38
N GLU A 43 0.68 8.73 13.22
CA GLU A 43 1.57 7.62 12.88
C GLU A 43 2.07 7.66 11.43
N ARG A 44 3.15 6.89 11.20
CA ARG A 44 3.74 6.66 9.89
C ARG A 44 3.35 5.27 9.40
N VAL A 45 2.64 5.21 8.29
CA VAL A 45 2.08 3.97 7.74
C VAL A 45 2.64 3.68 6.35
N LEU A 46 3.07 2.43 6.14
CA LEU A 46 3.43 1.91 4.83
C LEU A 46 2.39 0.89 4.38
N ASP A 47 1.83 1.10 3.19
CA ASP A 47 0.92 0.16 2.54
C ASP A 47 1.65 -0.52 1.37
N VAL A 48 1.90 -1.81 1.49
CA VAL A 48 2.67 -2.61 0.54
C VAL A 48 1.75 -3.40 -0.37
N ALA A 49 2.09 -3.45 -1.66
CA ALA A 49 1.20 -3.93 -2.71
C ALA A 49 -0.13 -3.15 -2.70
N CYS A 50 -0.01 -1.83 -2.67
CA CYS A 50 -1.14 -0.92 -2.43
C CYS A 50 -2.18 -0.89 -3.56
N GLY A 51 -1.85 -1.41 -4.73
CA GLY A 51 -2.72 -1.31 -5.90
C GLY A 51 -3.03 0.15 -6.23
N THR A 52 -4.30 0.46 -6.40
CA THR A 52 -4.77 1.83 -6.66
C THR A 52 -4.98 2.67 -5.40
N GLY A 53 -4.63 2.14 -4.22
CA GLY A 53 -4.52 2.89 -2.98
C GLY A 53 -5.73 2.91 -2.06
N VAL A 54 -6.56 1.89 -2.08
CA VAL A 54 -7.77 1.82 -1.23
C VAL A 54 -7.41 1.87 0.26
N VAL A 55 -6.50 1.00 0.69
CA VAL A 55 -6.03 0.95 2.09
C VAL A 55 -5.17 2.17 2.41
N THR A 56 -4.32 2.59 1.47
CA THR A 56 -3.47 3.76 1.62
C THR A 56 -4.28 5.01 1.95
N ARG A 57 -5.40 5.22 1.27
CA ARG A 57 -6.29 6.36 1.51
C ARG A 57 -6.99 6.26 2.85
N ALA A 58 -7.48 5.08 3.22
CA ALA A 58 -8.09 4.88 4.54
C ALA A 58 -7.09 5.16 5.67
N ALA A 59 -5.83 4.74 5.50
CA ALA A 59 -4.77 5.05 6.45
C ALA A 59 -4.48 6.55 6.51
N ALA A 60 -4.43 7.24 5.37
CA ALA A 60 -4.18 8.68 5.32
C ALA A 60 -5.24 9.49 6.07
N GLU A 61 -6.50 9.12 5.93
CA GLU A 61 -7.59 9.73 6.70
C GLU A 61 -7.43 9.48 8.20
N ARG A 62 -7.03 8.28 8.58
CA ARG A 62 -6.89 7.88 9.98
C ARG A 62 -5.74 8.59 10.68
N VAL A 63 -4.57 8.71 10.04
CA VAL A 63 -3.41 9.36 10.65
C VAL A 63 -3.51 10.88 10.64
N ALA A 64 -4.39 11.45 9.85
CA ALA A 64 -4.59 12.89 9.67
C ALA A 64 -3.32 13.62 9.19
N SER A 65 -3.35 14.94 9.19
CA SER A 65 -2.28 15.78 8.60
C SER A 65 -0.93 15.69 9.32
N GLY A 66 -0.91 15.25 10.58
CA GLY A 66 0.35 15.06 11.34
C GLY A 66 1.05 13.72 11.08
N GLY A 67 0.42 12.81 10.35
CA GLY A 67 0.97 11.51 10.01
C GLY A 67 1.71 11.49 8.68
N ARG A 68 2.26 10.32 8.37
CA ARG A 68 2.90 10.02 7.09
C ARG A 68 2.35 8.73 6.52
N VAL A 69 2.01 8.73 5.24
CA VAL A 69 1.56 7.50 4.56
C VAL A 69 2.30 7.34 3.24
N ALA A 70 2.81 6.15 3.01
CA ALA A 70 3.40 5.77 1.73
C ALA A 70 2.71 4.51 1.21
N GLY A 71 2.39 4.50 -0.08
CA GLY A 71 1.91 3.32 -0.80
C GLY A 71 2.92 2.88 -1.83
N ILE A 72 3.21 1.59 -1.88
CA ILE A 72 4.08 1.02 -2.89
C ILE A 72 3.40 -0.11 -3.65
N ASP A 73 3.67 -0.17 -4.93
CA ASP A 73 3.27 -1.29 -5.79
C ASP A 73 4.32 -1.51 -6.89
N LEU A 74 4.51 -2.74 -7.29
CA LEU A 74 5.42 -3.09 -8.37
C LEU A 74 4.84 -2.68 -9.73
N ASN A 75 3.52 -2.61 -9.84
CA ASN A 75 2.81 -2.34 -11.08
C ASN A 75 2.71 -0.83 -11.35
N PRO A 76 3.40 -0.31 -12.40
CA PRO A 76 3.35 1.11 -12.72
C PRO A 76 1.95 1.60 -13.10
N GLY A 77 1.11 0.76 -13.68
CA GLY A 77 -0.28 1.10 -13.99
C GLY A 77 -1.13 1.35 -12.75
N MET A 78 -0.93 0.56 -11.69
CA MET A 78 -1.60 0.76 -10.40
C MET A 78 -1.21 2.10 -9.78
N ILE A 79 0.08 2.39 -9.74
CA ILE A 79 0.60 3.64 -9.18
C ILE A 79 0.14 4.85 -10.01
N ALA A 80 0.10 4.74 -11.33
CA ALA A 80 -0.41 5.80 -12.20
C ALA A 80 -1.88 6.12 -11.90
N VAL A 81 -2.72 5.11 -11.74
CA VAL A 81 -4.13 5.28 -11.34
C VAL A 81 -4.22 5.89 -9.93
N ALA A 82 -3.44 5.38 -8.99
CA ALA A 82 -3.42 5.91 -7.62
C ALA A 82 -3.11 7.41 -7.60
N ARG A 83 -2.11 7.84 -8.35
CA ARG A 83 -1.73 9.27 -8.48
C ARG A 83 -2.79 10.12 -9.17
N SER A 84 -3.59 9.54 -10.06
CA SER A 84 -4.61 10.25 -10.83
C SER A 84 -5.90 10.52 -10.05
N LEU A 85 -6.14 9.80 -8.98
CA LEU A 85 -7.34 9.95 -8.16
C LEU A 85 -7.26 11.22 -7.30
N PRO A 86 -8.43 11.84 -6.98
CA PRO A 86 -8.45 13.02 -6.13
C PRO A 86 -7.76 12.78 -4.79
N PRO A 87 -7.08 13.79 -4.22
CA PRO A 87 -6.53 13.70 -2.87
C PRO A 87 -7.62 13.40 -1.83
N THR A 88 -7.26 12.62 -0.82
CA THR A 88 -8.11 12.40 0.34
C THR A 88 -7.86 13.47 1.41
N ALA A 89 -8.80 13.60 2.32
CA ALA A 89 -8.55 14.31 3.57
C ALA A 89 -7.48 13.57 4.39
N GLY A 90 -6.75 14.28 5.23
CA GLY A 90 -5.73 13.70 6.09
C GLY A 90 -4.31 13.89 5.58
N ALA A 91 -3.44 12.90 5.77
CA ALA A 91 -2.05 12.97 5.36
C ALA A 91 -1.89 12.97 3.84
N ALA A 92 -0.89 13.70 3.37
CA ALA A 92 -0.43 13.55 1.98
C ALA A 92 0.16 12.15 1.77
N ILE A 93 -0.12 11.54 0.63
CA ILE A 93 0.33 10.19 0.32
C ILE A 93 1.53 10.24 -0.62
N GLU A 94 2.60 9.53 -0.24
CA GLU A 94 3.75 9.27 -1.10
C GLU A 94 3.49 7.97 -1.88
N TRP A 95 3.54 8.04 -3.21
CA TRP A 95 3.36 6.87 -4.06
C TRP A 95 4.70 6.45 -4.66
N HIS A 96 5.04 5.17 -4.54
CA HIS A 96 6.29 4.62 -5.04
C HIS A 96 6.05 3.37 -5.88
N GLU A 97 6.65 3.32 -7.06
CA GLU A 97 6.79 2.10 -7.83
C GLU A 97 8.01 1.35 -7.33
N ALA A 98 7.80 0.27 -6.60
CA ALA A 98 8.88 -0.50 -5.98
C ALA A 98 8.44 -1.94 -5.69
N SER A 99 9.40 -2.85 -5.62
CA SER A 99 9.17 -4.22 -5.19
C SER A 99 9.05 -4.31 -3.67
N ALA A 100 8.11 -5.12 -3.19
CA ALA A 100 7.98 -5.48 -1.78
C ALA A 100 9.26 -6.14 -1.21
N LEU A 101 10.07 -6.75 -2.09
CA LEU A 101 11.33 -7.41 -1.71
C LEU A 101 12.53 -6.46 -1.69
N ALA A 102 12.37 -5.24 -2.18
CA ALA A 102 13.43 -4.23 -2.28
C ALA A 102 12.87 -2.85 -1.94
N LEU A 103 12.38 -2.68 -0.73
CA LEU A 103 11.73 -1.45 -0.28
C LEU A 103 12.73 -0.31 -0.13
N PRO A 104 12.45 0.87 -0.71
CA PRO A 104 13.39 2.01 -0.72
C PRO A 104 13.32 2.84 0.57
N PHE A 105 13.16 2.20 1.71
CA PHE A 105 13.02 2.88 3.01
C PHE A 105 14.04 2.39 4.01
N ALA A 106 14.44 3.31 4.91
CA ALA A 106 15.27 2.96 6.06
C ALA A 106 14.51 2.05 7.05
N ASP A 107 15.24 1.24 7.80
CA ASP A 107 14.68 0.45 8.89
C ASP A 107 14.04 1.37 9.94
N SER A 108 12.99 0.91 10.59
CA SER A 108 12.21 1.68 11.58
C SER A 108 11.64 3.00 11.03
N GLY A 109 11.42 3.10 9.73
CA GLY A 109 10.86 4.28 9.08
C GLY A 109 9.34 4.43 9.25
N PHE A 110 8.66 3.39 9.70
CA PHE A 110 7.21 3.35 9.85
C PHE A 110 6.81 2.78 11.21
N ASP A 111 5.63 3.18 11.67
CA ASP A 111 5.01 2.66 12.89
C ASP A 111 4.13 1.44 12.58
N VAL A 112 3.50 1.42 11.40
CA VAL A 112 2.63 0.34 10.94
C VAL A 112 2.95 0.01 9.49
N VAL A 113 2.99 -1.29 9.18
CA VAL A 113 3.11 -1.80 7.80
C VAL A 113 1.88 -2.64 7.48
N LEU A 114 1.18 -2.28 6.42
CA LEU A 114 -0.04 -2.95 5.96
C LEU A 114 0.21 -3.66 4.63
N CYS A 115 -0.49 -4.77 4.41
CA CYS A 115 -0.52 -5.45 3.13
C CYS A 115 -1.86 -6.16 2.98
N GLN A 116 -2.78 -5.60 2.21
CA GLN A 116 -4.07 -6.21 1.93
C GLN A 116 -4.02 -6.96 0.61
N GLN A 117 -4.23 -8.28 0.65
CA GLN A 117 -4.37 -9.13 -0.54
C GLN A 117 -3.15 -9.15 -1.47
N GLY A 118 -1.94 -8.86 -0.95
CA GLY A 118 -0.72 -8.81 -1.76
C GLY A 118 0.26 -9.95 -1.53
N LEU A 119 0.28 -10.51 -0.32
CA LEU A 119 1.30 -11.47 0.10
C LEU A 119 1.36 -12.73 -0.78
N GLN A 120 0.22 -13.21 -1.27
CA GLN A 120 0.13 -14.37 -2.15
C GLN A 120 0.84 -14.21 -3.50
N PHE A 121 1.13 -12.97 -3.89
CA PHE A 121 1.82 -12.66 -5.14
C PHE A 121 3.34 -12.48 -4.97
N PHE A 122 3.84 -12.53 -3.75
CA PHE A 122 5.26 -12.31 -3.49
C PHE A 122 6.06 -13.58 -3.78
N PRO A 123 7.18 -13.47 -4.53
CA PRO A 123 8.02 -14.63 -4.84
C PRO A 123 8.65 -15.29 -3.60
N ASP A 124 8.91 -14.48 -2.57
CA ASP A 124 9.51 -14.92 -1.32
C ASP A 124 8.84 -14.20 -0.13
N GLY A 125 7.78 -14.82 0.38
CA GLY A 125 7.05 -14.30 1.53
C GLY A 125 7.88 -14.23 2.81
N THR A 126 8.86 -15.10 2.96
CA THR A 126 9.75 -15.08 4.14
C THR A 126 10.64 -13.83 4.15
N ARG A 127 11.21 -13.48 3.00
CA ARG A 127 11.98 -12.23 2.87
C ARG A 127 11.12 -11.00 3.12
N TRP A 128 9.89 -11.02 2.65
CA TRP A 128 8.93 -9.96 2.89
C TRP A 128 8.66 -9.79 4.39
N THR A 129 8.36 -10.87 5.10
CA THR A 129 8.07 -10.83 6.55
C THR A 129 9.24 -10.24 7.33
N ALA A 130 10.45 -10.75 7.10
CA ALA A 130 11.64 -10.24 7.76
C ALA A 130 11.90 -8.76 7.44
N ARG A 131 11.62 -8.29 6.23
CA ARG A 131 11.79 -6.89 5.85
C ARG A 131 10.73 -5.99 6.49
N SER A 132 9.46 -6.44 6.52
CA SER A 132 8.37 -5.66 7.12
C SER A 132 8.59 -5.46 8.63
N GLU A 133 9.06 -6.50 9.32
CA GLU A 133 9.41 -6.39 10.75
C GLU A 133 10.51 -5.35 11.00
N ARG A 134 11.52 -5.28 10.14
CA ARG A 134 12.58 -4.26 10.28
C ARG A 134 12.11 -2.84 9.97
N LEU A 135 11.09 -2.67 9.12
CA LEU A 135 10.54 -1.36 8.77
C LEU A 135 9.60 -0.83 9.84
N ALA A 136 8.85 -1.72 10.48
CA ALA A 136 7.97 -1.35 11.57
C ALA A 136 8.75 -1.15 12.88
N ARG A 137 8.24 -0.29 13.72
CA ARG A 137 8.71 -0.17 15.11
C ARG A 137 8.08 -1.29 15.95
N ASP A 138 8.83 -1.72 16.92
CA ASP A 138 8.32 -2.55 18.00
C ASP A 138 7.35 -1.75 18.90
#